data_a067e87a7fe5f39b0bdd25281abd3e23
#
_entry.id   a067e87a7fe5f39b0bdd25281abd3e23
#
_cell.length_a   1.000
_cell.length_b   1.000
_cell.length_c   1.000
_cell.angle_alpha   90.00
_cell.angle_beta   90.00
_cell.angle_gamma   90.00
#
_symmetry.space_group_name_H-M   'P 1'
#
loop_
_entity.id
_entity.type
_entity.pdbx_description
1 polymer ?
#
loop_
_entity_poly.entity_id
_entity_poly.type
_entity_poly.pdbx_seq_one_letter_code
_entity_poly.pdbx_strand_id
1 'polypeptide(L)'
;MQKICLYDFLKLILAAAALLSNTVLAQPLRVGTTLWPGYEPLYLAKEMNVYKEDIRMIEYPSTSEVLRAFKNHILEVAALTLDEVVLLAESNVPVEIILVLDISEGADVIMARPAIKNMKGLVGARVAVESTAVGAYTLSRALEVHNISISQVSLVNVENSSHKDAYTNNIADAVVTYEPVRTQLLTEGAIEIFNSTEIPGEIVDVLVVHQDTIKSHEDELVDVLQGWFKALTQMKNEPKSSFDFIASRMKITPSEAKDSYIGLSLPSLEANKAMLSAPTFTLEKTFDRLTQHMKNSGLILPATNPKAMLNSQFLP
;
A
#
# COMPACT_ATOMS: atom_id res chain seq x y z
N MET A 1 14.96 70.01 -6.66
CA MET A 1 14.64 68.81 -5.82
C MET A 1 13.12 68.55 -5.92
N GLN A 2 12.75 67.58 -6.73
CA GLN A 2 11.32 67.20 -6.88
C GLN A 2 10.89 66.45 -5.61
N LYS A 3 9.81 66.94 -4.97
CA LYS A 3 9.18 66.24 -3.85
C LYS A 3 8.40 65.05 -4.44
N ILE A 4 8.92 63.84 -4.26
CA ILE A 4 8.15 62.61 -4.53
C ILE A 4 6.94 62.64 -3.59
N CYS A 5 5.73 62.63 -4.18
CA CYS A 5 4.51 62.73 -3.43
C CYS A 5 4.35 61.45 -2.58
N LEU A 6 4.05 61.59 -1.31
CA LEU A 6 3.82 60.46 -0.37
C LEU A 6 2.82 59.43 -0.95
N TYR A 7 1.93 59.89 -1.80
CA TYR A 7 0.96 59.04 -2.50
C TYR A 7 1.56 58.12 -3.55
N ASP A 8 2.64 58.55 -4.23
CA ASP A 8 3.33 57.75 -5.24
C ASP A 8 4.24 56.70 -4.55
N PHE A 9 4.81 57.04 -3.40
CA PHE A 9 5.57 56.13 -2.57
C PHE A 9 4.66 55.03 -1.97
N LEU A 10 3.42 55.39 -1.54
CA LEU A 10 2.44 54.42 -1.03
C LEU A 10 1.93 53.46 -2.12
N LYS A 11 1.76 53.94 -3.35
CA LYS A 11 1.42 53.09 -4.53
C LYS A 11 2.56 52.11 -4.87
N LEU A 12 3.80 52.55 -4.76
CA LEU A 12 4.95 51.67 -5.00
C LEU A 12 5.06 50.56 -3.96
N ILE A 13 4.79 50.87 -2.69
CA ILE A 13 4.76 49.86 -1.59
C ILE A 13 3.61 48.90 -1.78
N LEU A 14 2.40 49.38 -2.17
CA LEU A 14 1.25 48.51 -2.46
C LEU A 14 1.48 47.63 -3.68
N ALA A 15 2.14 48.12 -4.73
CA ALA A 15 2.48 47.37 -5.91
C ALA A 15 3.59 46.32 -5.58
N ALA A 16 4.59 46.66 -4.76
CA ALA A 16 5.62 45.72 -4.29
C ALA A 16 5.02 44.68 -3.35
N ALA A 17 4.09 45.01 -2.48
CA ALA A 17 3.37 44.07 -1.63
C ALA A 17 2.45 43.14 -2.44
N ALA A 18 1.85 43.61 -3.54
CA ALA A 18 1.08 42.75 -4.45
C ALA A 18 1.93 41.81 -5.29
N LEU A 19 3.20 42.16 -5.53
CA LEU A 19 4.16 41.28 -6.21
C LEU A 19 4.82 40.26 -5.28
N LEU A 20 4.75 40.47 -3.97
CA LEU A 20 5.22 39.51 -2.94
C LEU A 20 4.15 38.52 -2.52
N SER A 21 2.92 38.70 -3.01
CA SER A 21 1.81 37.79 -2.73
C SER A 21 1.80 36.66 -3.76
N ASN A 22 2.00 35.44 -3.28
CA ASN A 22 1.75 34.17 -3.96
C ASN A 22 2.90 33.51 -4.71
N THR A 23 4.06 33.38 -4.11
CA THR A 23 4.69 32.06 -4.21
C THR A 23 4.15 31.22 -3.06
N VAL A 24 2.94 30.67 -3.20
CA VAL A 24 2.58 29.47 -2.47
C VAL A 24 3.58 28.43 -2.98
N LEU A 25 4.62 28.14 -2.20
CA LEU A 25 5.48 27.00 -2.47
C LEU A 25 4.53 25.80 -2.50
N ALA A 26 4.37 25.20 -3.68
CA ALA A 26 3.59 23.99 -3.82
C ALA A 26 4.10 23.00 -2.76
N GLN A 27 3.20 22.50 -1.93
CA GLN A 27 3.59 21.51 -0.95
C GLN A 27 3.96 20.23 -1.73
N PRO A 28 5.03 19.53 -1.35
CA PRO A 28 5.41 18.30 -2.04
C PRO A 28 4.29 17.27 -1.94
N LEU A 29 4.08 16.49 -2.99
CA LEU A 29 3.20 15.35 -2.95
C LEU A 29 3.82 14.27 -2.03
N ARG A 30 3.17 13.98 -0.89
CA ARG A 30 3.64 12.96 0.06
C ARG A 30 2.96 11.64 -0.24
N VAL A 31 3.77 10.64 -0.57
CA VAL A 31 3.33 9.27 -0.88
C VAL A 31 3.75 8.36 0.26
N GLY A 32 2.78 7.82 0.99
CA GLY A 32 3.01 6.90 2.10
C GLY A 32 3.04 5.44 1.66
N THR A 33 3.99 4.68 2.17
CA THR A 33 4.13 3.24 1.90
C THR A 33 4.61 2.52 3.15
N THR A 34 4.56 1.18 3.11
CA THR A 34 5.36 0.30 3.98
C THR A 34 6.49 -0.34 3.17
N LEU A 35 7.37 -1.07 3.86
CA LEU A 35 8.36 -1.90 3.20
C LEU A 35 7.68 -3.15 2.62
N TRP A 36 7.49 -3.15 1.30
CA TRP A 36 6.83 -4.21 0.55
C TRP A 36 7.41 -4.30 -0.86
N PRO A 37 7.74 -5.49 -1.38
CA PRO A 37 8.31 -5.63 -2.73
C PRO A 37 7.46 -4.97 -3.81
N GLY A 38 6.13 -5.07 -3.69
CA GLY A 38 5.18 -4.47 -4.64
C GLY A 38 5.22 -2.95 -4.68
N TYR A 39 5.77 -2.26 -3.66
CA TYR A 39 5.90 -0.79 -3.65
C TYR A 39 7.31 -0.31 -4.05
N GLU A 40 8.29 -1.20 -4.13
CA GLU A 40 9.67 -0.85 -4.47
C GLU A 40 9.85 -0.19 -5.84
N PRO A 41 9.01 -0.44 -6.88
CA PRO A 41 9.11 0.32 -8.12
C PRO A 41 8.92 1.83 -7.95
N LEU A 42 8.15 2.31 -6.95
CA LEU A 42 8.04 3.75 -6.63
C LEU A 42 9.39 4.33 -6.20
N TYR A 43 10.12 3.59 -5.37
CA TYR A 43 11.45 3.99 -4.90
C TYR A 43 12.51 3.84 -5.99
N LEU A 44 12.42 2.82 -6.83
CA LEU A 44 13.28 2.65 -7.99
C LEU A 44 13.12 3.80 -8.97
N ALA A 45 11.90 4.26 -9.22
CA ALA A 45 11.63 5.44 -10.05
C ALA A 45 12.32 6.70 -9.47
N LYS A 46 12.31 6.86 -8.16
CA LYS A 46 13.02 7.95 -7.48
C LYS A 46 14.54 7.83 -7.63
N GLU A 47 15.10 6.65 -7.44
CA GLU A 47 16.53 6.37 -7.62
C GLU A 47 16.99 6.64 -9.06
N MET A 48 16.15 6.32 -10.03
CA MET A 48 16.39 6.61 -11.45
C MET A 48 16.29 8.10 -11.80
N ASN A 49 15.93 8.98 -10.85
CA ASN A 49 15.68 10.41 -11.07
C ASN A 49 14.67 10.69 -12.20
N VAL A 50 13.61 9.87 -12.32
CA VAL A 50 12.62 10.04 -13.38
C VAL A 50 11.47 10.95 -12.96
N TYR A 51 11.31 11.26 -11.68
CA TYR A 51 10.35 12.25 -11.21
C TYR A 51 10.84 13.67 -11.51
N LYS A 52 9.95 14.48 -12.05
CA LYS A 52 10.21 15.88 -12.39
C LYS A 52 9.72 16.81 -11.29
N GLU A 53 8.69 16.38 -10.58
CA GLU A 53 8.01 17.13 -9.53
C GLU A 53 8.56 16.79 -8.13
N ASP A 54 8.24 17.61 -7.12
CA ASP A 54 8.65 17.36 -5.72
C ASP A 54 7.77 16.27 -5.08
N ILE A 55 8.17 15.00 -5.28
CA ILE A 55 7.50 13.82 -4.75
C ILE A 55 8.31 13.28 -3.58
N ARG A 56 7.66 13.13 -2.41
CA ARG A 56 8.27 12.61 -1.18
C ARG A 56 7.70 11.26 -0.81
N MET A 57 8.51 10.21 -1.00
CA MET A 57 8.19 8.88 -0.49
C MET A 57 8.44 8.85 1.02
N ILE A 58 7.43 8.41 1.79
CA ILE A 58 7.48 8.30 3.25
C ILE A 58 7.16 6.86 3.62
N GLU A 59 8.16 6.13 4.08
CA GLU A 59 8.02 4.75 4.52
C GLU A 59 7.66 4.69 5.99
N TYR A 60 6.59 3.97 6.31
CA TYR A 60 6.09 3.72 7.66
C TYR A 60 6.41 2.29 8.11
N PRO A 61 6.54 2.04 9.41
CA PRO A 61 6.85 0.71 9.94
C PRO A 61 5.70 -0.29 9.83
N SER A 62 4.47 0.18 9.57
CA SER A 62 3.28 -0.67 9.42
C SER A 62 2.25 -0.05 8.49
N THR A 63 1.41 -0.89 7.88
CA THR A 63 0.32 -0.43 7.01
C THR A 63 -0.77 0.30 7.80
N SER A 64 -1.03 -0.11 9.04
CA SER A 64 -1.93 0.61 9.98
C SER A 64 -1.48 2.05 10.22
N GLU A 65 -0.17 2.33 10.23
CA GLU A 65 0.34 3.69 10.35
C GLU A 65 0.17 4.49 9.08
N VAL A 66 0.38 3.88 7.90
CA VAL A 66 0.09 4.52 6.60
C VAL A 66 -1.38 4.90 6.54
N LEU A 67 -2.28 3.95 6.83
CA LEU A 67 -3.73 4.17 6.81
C LEU A 67 -4.13 5.32 7.75
N ARG A 68 -3.59 5.35 8.95
CA ARG A 68 -3.82 6.41 9.95
C ARG A 68 -3.29 7.76 9.47
N ALA A 69 -2.07 7.81 8.92
CA ALA A 69 -1.45 9.03 8.40
C ALA A 69 -2.25 9.58 7.22
N PHE A 70 -2.66 8.72 6.29
CA PHE A 70 -3.49 9.08 5.16
C PHE A 70 -4.86 9.61 5.62
N LYS A 71 -5.58 8.87 6.47
CA LYS A 71 -6.88 9.28 7.03
C LYS A 71 -6.84 10.65 7.71
N ASN A 72 -5.69 11.04 8.29
CA ASN A 72 -5.50 12.34 8.95
C ASN A 72 -4.87 13.42 8.04
N HIS A 73 -4.86 13.25 6.72
CA HIS A 73 -4.30 14.20 5.74
C HIS A 73 -2.81 14.56 5.98
N ILE A 74 -2.04 13.64 6.61
CA ILE A 74 -0.58 13.74 6.71
C ILE A 74 0.08 13.34 5.39
N LEU A 75 -0.61 12.54 4.60
CA LEU A 75 -0.24 12.06 3.27
C LEU A 75 -1.32 12.48 2.27
N GLU A 76 -0.92 12.86 1.07
CA GLU A 76 -1.80 13.11 -0.07
C GLU A 76 -2.14 11.81 -0.81
N VAL A 77 -1.17 10.89 -0.85
CA VAL A 77 -1.24 9.62 -1.58
C VAL A 77 -0.77 8.50 -0.65
N ALA A 78 -1.37 7.33 -0.77
CA ALA A 78 -0.93 6.14 -0.03
C ALA A 78 -0.99 4.88 -0.90
N ALA A 79 -0.02 3.99 -0.71
CA ALA A 79 -0.07 2.62 -1.17
C ALA A 79 -0.76 1.78 -0.08
N LEU A 80 -1.90 1.18 -0.41
CA LEU A 80 -2.77 0.44 0.49
C LEU A 80 -3.31 -0.80 -0.22
N THR A 81 -3.75 -1.78 0.54
CA THR A 81 -4.55 -2.89 0.01
C THR A 81 -6.01 -2.50 -0.19
N LEU A 82 -6.71 -3.20 -1.06
CA LEU A 82 -8.09 -2.87 -1.41
C LEU A 82 -9.06 -3.01 -0.22
N ASP A 83 -8.81 -3.92 0.71
CA ASP A 83 -9.57 -4.05 1.96
C ASP A 83 -9.37 -2.82 2.87
N GLU A 84 -8.18 -2.22 2.89
CA GLU A 84 -7.92 -0.97 3.60
C GLU A 84 -8.63 0.22 2.98
N VAL A 85 -8.79 0.22 1.65
CA VAL A 85 -9.65 1.20 0.96
C VAL A 85 -11.11 1.02 1.36
N VAL A 86 -11.57 -0.21 1.59
CA VAL A 86 -12.91 -0.46 2.17
C VAL A 86 -13.04 0.19 3.56
N LEU A 87 -12.02 0.10 4.42
CA LEU A 87 -12.02 0.76 5.74
C LEU A 87 -12.03 2.30 5.64
N LEU A 88 -11.32 2.87 4.66
CA LEU A 88 -11.40 4.32 4.39
C LEU A 88 -12.81 4.73 3.95
N ALA A 89 -13.39 3.99 3.01
CA ALA A 89 -14.73 4.24 2.51
C ALA A 89 -15.81 4.05 3.60
N GLU A 90 -15.67 3.08 4.50
CA GLU A 90 -16.51 2.93 5.69
C GLU A 90 -16.43 4.16 6.60
N SER A 91 -15.23 4.72 6.74
CA SER A 91 -14.99 5.93 7.53
C SER A 91 -15.41 7.22 6.82
N ASN A 92 -16.03 7.14 5.62
CA ASN A 92 -16.42 8.27 4.77
C ASN A 92 -15.23 9.16 4.38
N VAL A 93 -14.04 8.61 4.20
CA VAL A 93 -12.89 9.31 3.65
C VAL A 93 -13.01 9.32 2.12
N PRO A 94 -13.14 10.49 1.46
CA PRO A 94 -13.32 10.57 0.02
C PRO A 94 -11.98 10.34 -0.69
N VAL A 95 -11.82 9.15 -1.29
CA VAL A 95 -10.60 8.75 -1.98
C VAL A 95 -10.87 8.24 -3.37
N GLU A 96 -9.86 8.31 -4.23
CA GLU A 96 -9.85 7.72 -5.56
C GLU A 96 -8.68 6.77 -5.71
N ILE A 97 -8.95 5.60 -6.32
CA ILE A 97 -7.93 4.63 -6.70
C ILE A 97 -7.42 5.03 -8.07
N ILE A 98 -6.12 5.32 -8.18
CA ILE A 98 -5.49 5.82 -9.40
C ILE A 98 -4.54 4.82 -10.07
N LEU A 99 -4.14 3.75 -9.37
CA LEU A 99 -3.24 2.71 -9.89
C LEU A 99 -3.46 1.41 -9.12
N VAL A 100 -3.41 0.27 -9.81
CA VAL A 100 -3.20 -1.05 -9.20
C VAL A 100 -1.70 -1.32 -9.24
N LEU A 101 -1.08 -1.43 -8.07
CA LEU A 101 0.35 -1.63 -7.91
C LEU A 101 0.71 -3.10 -8.14
N ASP A 102 0.07 -3.99 -7.38
CA ASP A 102 0.25 -5.43 -7.52
C ASP A 102 -0.99 -6.22 -7.08
N ILE A 103 -0.94 -7.51 -7.37
CA ILE A 103 -1.92 -8.52 -6.93
C ILE A 103 -1.13 -9.64 -6.30
N SER A 104 -1.46 -10.00 -5.06
CA SER A 104 -0.82 -11.10 -4.35
C SER A 104 -1.35 -12.44 -4.83
N GLU A 105 -0.46 -13.24 -5.37
CA GLU A 105 -0.67 -14.60 -5.88
C GLU A 105 0.28 -15.59 -5.17
N GLY A 106 0.36 -15.50 -3.83
CA GLY A 106 1.21 -16.32 -2.99
C GLY A 106 2.19 -15.54 -2.10
N ALA A 107 2.19 -14.20 -2.16
CA ALA A 107 3.13 -13.36 -1.42
C ALA A 107 2.66 -13.04 0.02
N ASP A 108 1.36 -13.04 0.27
CA ASP A 108 0.80 -12.99 1.63
C ASP A 108 0.64 -14.39 2.18
N VAL A 109 1.14 -14.61 3.40
CA VAL A 109 1.32 -15.95 3.95
C VAL A 109 0.93 -16.05 5.43
N ILE A 110 0.67 -17.27 5.89
CA ILE A 110 0.68 -17.62 7.31
C ILE A 110 1.88 -18.54 7.56
N MET A 111 2.84 -18.02 8.31
CA MET A 111 4.03 -18.75 8.75
C MET A 111 3.79 -19.32 10.14
N ALA A 112 4.20 -20.54 10.39
CA ALA A 112 3.96 -21.21 11.65
C ALA A 112 5.19 -22.01 12.14
N ARG A 113 5.18 -22.33 13.44
CA ARG A 113 6.16 -23.29 13.99
C ARG A 113 6.00 -24.66 13.34
N PRO A 114 7.10 -25.43 13.16
CA PRO A 114 7.05 -26.73 12.50
C PRO A 114 6.11 -27.78 13.13
N ALA A 115 5.68 -27.57 14.38
CA ALA A 115 4.67 -28.40 15.05
C ALA A 115 3.27 -28.18 14.46
N ILE A 116 2.99 -27.00 13.90
CA ILE A 116 1.72 -26.61 13.26
C ILE A 116 1.87 -26.86 11.75
N LYS A 117 1.51 -28.05 11.29
CA LYS A 117 1.83 -28.51 9.92
C LYS A 117 0.87 -27.99 8.83
N ASN A 118 -0.27 -27.44 9.19
CA ASN A 118 -1.31 -26.94 8.29
C ASN A 118 -2.30 -26.06 9.06
N MET A 119 -3.23 -25.45 8.36
CA MET A 119 -4.24 -24.55 8.93
C MET A 119 -5.04 -25.14 10.09
N LYS A 120 -5.35 -26.44 10.08
CA LYS A 120 -6.07 -27.07 11.18
C LYS A 120 -5.29 -27.07 12.49
N GLY A 121 -3.96 -27.03 12.42
CA GLY A 121 -3.10 -26.93 13.59
C GLY A 121 -3.12 -25.56 14.27
N LEU A 122 -3.76 -24.54 13.68
CA LEU A 122 -3.96 -23.23 14.31
C LEU A 122 -5.01 -23.25 15.44
N VAL A 123 -5.84 -24.27 15.54
CA VAL A 123 -6.84 -24.37 16.60
C VAL A 123 -6.12 -24.39 17.98
N GLY A 124 -6.41 -23.38 18.81
CA GLY A 124 -5.78 -23.15 20.11
C GLY A 124 -4.43 -22.44 20.05
N ALA A 125 -3.89 -22.15 18.85
CA ALA A 125 -2.61 -21.47 18.70
C ALA A 125 -2.74 -19.95 18.87
N ARG A 126 -1.62 -19.30 19.23
CA ARG A 126 -1.46 -17.85 19.23
C ARG A 126 -1.00 -17.39 17.84
N VAL A 127 -1.80 -16.53 17.21
CA VAL A 127 -1.54 -16.03 15.87
C VAL A 127 -1.25 -14.54 15.92
N ALA A 128 0.00 -14.14 15.61
CA ALA A 128 0.37 -12.75 15.47
C ALA A 128 -0.18 -12.20 14.15
N VAL A 129 -0.81 -11.04 14.20
CA VAL A 129 -1.46 -10.41 13.05
C VAL A 129 -1.58 -8.90 13.28
N GLU A 130 -1.43 -8.12 12.23
CA GLU A 130 -1.78 -6.70 12.23
C GLU A 130 -3.30 -6.57 12.05
N SER A 131 -4.01 -6.31 13.17
CA SER A 131 -5.47 -6.47 13.25
C SER A 131 -6.30 -5.40 12.53
N THR A 132 -5.67 -4.31 12.04
CA THR A 132 -6.33 -3.17 11.39
C THR A 132 -5.90 -2.97 9.93
N ALA A 133 -5.31 -4.00 9.34
CA ALA A 133 -4.73 -3.96 8.00
C ALA A 133 -4.94 -5.31 7.28
N VAL A 134 -4.32 -5.49 6.12
CA VAL A 134 -4.44 -6.68 5.26
C VAL A 134 -4.25 -8.01 6.00
N GLY A 135 -3.47 -8.03 7.08
CA GLY A 135 -3.29 -9.23 7.92
C GLY A 135 -4.59 -9.75 8.50
N ALA A 136 -5.48 -8.86 8.98
CA ALA A 136 -6.80 -9.25 9.50
C ALA A 136 -7.68 -9.85 8.40
N TYR A 137 -7.68 -9.26 7.21
CA TYR A 137 -8.39 -9.78 6.05
C TYR A 137 -7.86 -11.17 5.65
N THR A 138 -6.54 -11.28 5.46
CA THR A 138 -5.86 -12.55 5.10
C THR A 138 -6.17 -13.67 6.09
N LEU A 139 -6.05 -13.40 7.40
CA LEU A 139 -6.39 -14.38 8.42
C LEU A 139 -7.87 -14.79 8.37
N SER A 140 -8.77 -13.83 8.24
CA SER A 140 -10.22 -14.10 8.16
C SER A 140 -10.52 -15.02 6.99
N ARG A 141 -9.96 -14.75 5.82
CA ARG A 141 -10.14 -15.59 4.63
C ARG A 141 -9.50 -16.97 4.77
N ALA A 142 -8.25 -17.03 5.27
CA ALA A 142 -7.56 -18.29 5.50
C ALA A 142 -8.35 -19.22 6.44
N LEU A 143 -8.88 -18.68 7.52
CA LEU A 143 -9.71 -19.44 8.46
C LEU A 143 -11.03 -19.90 7.81
N GLU A 144 -11.69 -19.01 7.03
CA GLU A 144 -12.96 -19.34 6.37
C GLU A 144 -12.80 -20.47 5.36
N VAL A 145 -11.81 -20.40 4.43
CA VAL A 145 -11.62 -21.45 3.40
C VAL A 145 -11.24 -22.80 4.00
N HIS A 146 -10.68 -22.79 5.22
CA HIS A 146 -10.35 -24.01 5.97
C HIS A 146 -11.42 -24.43 7.00
N ASN A 147 -12.58 -23.74 7.05
CA ASN A 147 -13.69 -24.00 7.98
C ASN A 147 -13.27 -23.94 9.45
N ILE A 148 -12.43 -22.97 9.82
CA ILE A 148 -11.98 -22.71 11.18
C ILE A 148 -12.65 -21.41 11.66
N SER A 149 -13.27 -21.44 12.86
CA SER A 149 -13.81 -20.22 13.46
C SER A 149 -12.70 -19.34 14.04
N ILE A 150 -12.83 -18.02 13.89
CA ILE A 150 -11.90 -17.06 14.52
C ILE A 150 -11.83 -17.24 16.04
N SER A 151 -12.91 -17.72 16.69
CA SER A 151 -12.93 -18.01 18.13
C SER A 151 -12.08 -19.21 18.55
N GLN A 152 -11.58 -19.99 17.59
CA GLN A 152 -10.72 -21.14 17.85
C GLN A 152 -9.22 -20.80 17.85
N VAL A 153 -8.86 -19.55 17.52
CA VAL A 153 -7.48 -19.05 17.54
C VAL A 153 -7.32 -17.91 18.53
N SER A 154 -6.13 -17.74 19.08
CA SER A 154 -5.82 -16.64 20.00
C SER A 154 -5.08 -15.54 19.26
N LEU A 155 -5.73 -14.41 19.00
CA LEU A 155 -5.11 -13.31 18.25
C LEU A 155 -4.12 -12.54 19.14
N VAL A 156 -2.95 -12.27 18.60
CA VAL A 156 -1.94 -11.40 19.17
C VAL A 156 -1.75 -10.23 18.21
N ASN A 157 -2.25 -9.05 18.60
CA ASN A 157 -2.12 -7.86 17.74
C ASN A 157 -0.68 -7.37 17.75
N VAL A 158 -0.02 -7.44 16.60
CA VAL A 158 1.39 -7.07 16.41
C VAL A 158 1.52 -6.38 15.06
N GLU A 159 2.21 -5.26 15.01
CA GLU A 159 2.54 -4.58 13.75
C GLU A 159 3.58 -5.36 12.94
N ASN A 160 3.55 -5.23 11.61
CA ASN A 160 4.39 -6.00 10.69
C ASN A 160 5.89 -5.93 11.04
N SER A 161 6.40 -4.75 11.40
CA SER A 161 7.80 -4.56 11.81
C SER A 161 8.24 -5.42 13.01
N SER A 162 7.28 -5.93 13.80
CA SER A 162 7.52 -6.75 14.99
C SER A 162 7.12 -8.23 14.81
N HIS A 163 6.69 -8.65 13.62
CA HIS A 163 6.25 -10.01 13.36
C HIS A 163 7.36 -11.05 13.58
N LYS A 164 8.60 -10.77 13.11
CA LYS A 164 9.75 -11.64 13.36
C LYS A 164 10.00 -11.82 14.85
N ASP A 165 9.99 -10.73 15.61
CA ASP A 165 10.24 -10.76 17.04
C ASP A 165 9.14 -11.49 17.79
N ALA A 166 7.88 -11.35 17.39
CA ALA A 166 6.77 -12.09 17.96
C ALA A 166 6.94 -13.61 17.81
N TYR A 167 7.45 -14.05 16.66
CA TYR A 167 7.78 -15.46 16.41
C TYR A 167 9.01 -15.92 17.22
N THR A 168 10.14 -15.23 17.10
CA THR A 168 11.42 -15.67 17.71
C THR A 168 11.37 -15.63 19.23
N ASN A 169 10.66 -14.70 19.83
CA ASN A 169 10.48 -14.58 21.29
C ASN A 169 9.34 -15.45 21.85
N ASN A 170 8.77 -16.37 21.08
CA ASN A 170 7.66 -17.24 21.51
C ASN A 170 6.40 -16.49 21.97
N ILE A 171 6.15 -15.28 21.48
CA ILE A 171 4.92 -14.51 21.73
C ILE A 171 3.77 -15.12 20.90
N ALA A 172 4.07 -15.58 19.68
CA ALA A 172 3.14 -16.22 18.79
C ALA A 172 3.64 -17.58 18.29
N ASP A 173 2.71 -18.46 17.94
CA ASP A 173 2.96 -19.78 17.39
C ASP A 173 2.87 -19.77 15.85
N ALA A 174 2.12 -18.83 15.32
CA ALA A 174 2.02 -18.52 13.89
C ALA A 174 1.95 -16.99 13.67
N VAL A 175 2.26 -16.55 12.45
CA VAL A 175 2.33 -15.14 12.07
C VAL A 175 1.70 -14.98 10.69
N VAL A 176 0.73 -14.09 10.56
CA VAL A 176 0.22 -13.63 9.26
C VAL A 176 1.13 -12.52 8.78
N THR A 177 1.79 -12.71 7.65
CA THR A 177 2.85 -11.79 7.21
C THR A 177 3.12 -11.90 5.70
N TYR A 178 4.13 -11.17 5.25
CA TYR A 178 4.58 -11.10 3.87
C TYR A 178 6.08 -10.81 3.80
N GLU A 179 6.66 -10.60 2.60
CA GLU A 179 8.08 -10.27 2.47
C GLU A 179 8.43 -8.87 3.01
N PRO A 180 9.61 -8.65 3.59
CA PRO A 180 10.72 -9.61 3.74
C PRO A 180 10.62 -10.52 4.97
N VAL A 181 9.60 -10.38 5.80
CA VAL A 181 9.46 -11.12 7.06
C VAL A 181 9.29 -12.63 6.80
N ARG A 182 8.56 -13.01 5.73
CA ARG A 182 8.43 -14.41 5.31
C ARG A 182 9.81 -15.09 5.14
N THR A 183 10.69 -14.49 4.33
CA THR A 183 12.05 -14.99 4.12
C THR A 183 12.84 -15.08 5.43
N GLN A 184 12.74 -14.06 6.29
CA GLN A 184 13.38 -14.08 7.60
C GLN A 184 12.86 -15.21 8.49
N LEU A 185 11.56 -15.46 8.51
CA LEU A 185 10.94 -16.53 9.31
C LEU A 185 11.30 -17.92 8.77
N LEU A 186 11.46 -18.08 7.46
CA LEU A 186 11.96 -19.33 6.86
C LEU A 186 13.36 -19.66 7.38
N THR A 187 14.25 -18.66 7.51
CA THR A 187 15.59 -18.88 8.08
C THR A 187 15.58 -19.25 9.57
N GLU A 188 14.53 -18.84 10.31
CA GLU A 188 14.28 -19.22 11.71
C GLU A 188 13.57 -20.59 11.82
N GLY A 189 13.38 -21.29 10.71
CA GLY A 189 12.77 -22.64 10.67
C GLY A 189 11.24 -22.64 10.69
N ALA A 190 10.58 -21.51 10.47
CA ALA A 190 9.14 -21.49 10.27
C ALA A 190 8.74 -22.20 8.97
N ILE A 191 7.53 -22.70 8.94
CA ILE A 191 6.95 -23.29 7.73
C ILE A 191 5.72 -22.49 7.30
N GLU A 192 5.51 -22.39 5.99
CA GLU A 192 4.31 -21.81 5.41
C GLU A 192 3.17 -22.82 5.48
N ILE A 193 2.03 -22.40 6.01
CA ILE A 193 0.82 -23.24 6.15
C ILE A 193 -0.39 -22.71 5.37
N PHE A 194 -0.29 -21.49 4.85
CA PHE A 194 -1.26 -20.84 3.97
C PHE A 194 -0.55 -19.78 3.14
N ASN A 195 -1.01 -19.55 1.93
CA ASN A 195 -0.64 -18.38 1.13
C ASN A 195 -1.82 -17.88 0.26
N SER A 196 -1.69 -16.68 -0.29
CA SER A 196 -2.77 -15.99 -1.03
C SER A 196 -3.20 -16.68 -2.34
N THR A 197 -2.50 -17.72 -2.82
CA THR A 197 -2.99 -18.53 -3.96
C THR A 197 -4.29 -19.26 -3.63
N GLU A 198 -4.62 -19.46 -2.35
CA GLU A 198 -5.87 -20.07 -1.90
C GLU A 198 -7.06 -19.08 -1.91
N ILE A 199 -6.79 -17.78 -2.07
CA ILE A 199 -7.77 -16.70 -2.19
C ILE A 199 -7.44 -15.80 -3.41
N PRO A 200 -7.43 -16.33 -4.62
CA PRO A 200 -6.87 -15.66 -5.81
C PRO A 200 -7.60 -14.36 -6.13
N GLY A 201 -6.80 -13.30 -6.38
CA GLY A 201 -7.28 -11.97 -6.75
C GLY A 201 -8.07 -11.26 -5.66
N GLU A 202 -7.89 -11.63 -4.39
CA GLU A 202 -8.52 -10.95 -3.26
C GLU A 202 -7.60 -9.92 -2.60
N ILE A 203 -6.30 -10.13 -2.57
CA ILE A 203 -5.33 -9.16 -2.05
C ILE A 203 -4.79 -8.38 -3.24
N VAL A 204 -5.19 -7.12 -3.33
CA VAL A 204 -4.86 -6.20 -4.42
C VAL A 204 -4.32 -4.91 -3.82
N ASP A 205 -3.11 -4.55 -4.17
CA ASP A 205 -2.46 -3.32 -3.74
C ASP A 205 -2.73 -2.19 -4.71
N VAL A 206 -3.10 -1.04 -4.18
CA VAL A 206 -3.52 0.12 -4.96
C VAL A 206 -2.87 1.40 -4.47
N LEU A 207 -2.70 2.36 -5.37
CA LEU A 207 -2.34 3.71 -5.02
C LEU A 207 -3.62 4.54 -4.93
N VAL A 208 -3.84 5.16 -3.78
CA VAL A 208 -5.02 6.00 -3.51
C VAL A 208 -4.61 7.44 -3.27
N VAL A 209 -5.50 8.37 -3.64
CA VAL A 209 -5.34 9.81 -3.44
C VAL A 209 -6.59 10.40 -2.80
N HIS A 210 -6.45 11.39 -1.92
CA HIS A 210 -7.58 12.18 -1.46
C HIS A 210 -8.19 13.00 -2.61
N GLN A 211 -9.53 13.02 -2.72
CA GLN A 211 -10.22 13.75 -3.79
C GLN A 211 -9.89 15.24 -3.84
N ASP A 212 -9.72 15.87 -2.68
CA ASP A 212 -9.39 17.30 -2.57
C ASP A 212 -7.94 17.63 -2.97
N THR A 213 -7.05 16.64 -2.93
CA THR A 213 -5.65 16.74 -3.37
C THR A 213 -5.52 16.83 -4.89
N ILE A 214 -6.39 16.18 -5.65
CA ILE A 214 -6.25 15.96 -7.09
C ILE A 214 -5.96 17.27 -7.85
N LYS A 215 -6.77 18.30 -7.62
CA LYS A 215 -6.66 19.58 -8.37
C LYS A 215 -5.36 20.34 -8.10
N SER A 216 -4.76 20.15 -6.95
CA SER A 216 -3.53 20.86 -6.55
C SER A 216 -2.24 20.12 -6.90
N HIS A 217 -2.34 18.82 -7.26
CA HIS A 217 -1.19 17.94 -7.50
C HIS A 217 -1.37 17.08 -8.76
N GLU A 218 -2.06 17.58 -9.77
CA GLU A 218 -2.36 16.83 -10.99
C GLU A 218 -1.09 16.41 -11.73
N ASP A 219 -0.10 17.33 -11.85
CA ASP A 219 1.18 17.06 -12.52
C ASP A 219 2.04 16.05 -11.75
N GLU A 220 2.06 16.15 -10.42
CA GLU A 220 2.77 15.20 -9.56
C GLU A 220 2.15 13.79 -9.61
N LEU A 221 0.81 13.70 -9.65
CA LEU A 221 0.12 12.41 -9.79
C LEU A 221 0.45 11.74 -11.13
N VAL A 222 0.42 12.50 -12.22
CA VAL A 222 0.86 12.01 -13.54
C VAL A 222 2.31 11.54 -13.51
N ASP A 223 3.19 12.30 -12.85
CA ASP A 223 4.61 11.99 -12.77
C ASP A 223 4.89 10.71 -11.96
N VAL A 224 4.17 10.52 -10.83
CA VAL A 224 4.24 9.27 -10.04
C VAL A 224 3.88 8.06 -10.91
N LEU A 225 2.75 8.13 -11.63
CA LEU A 225 2.30 7.00 -12.43
C LEU A 225 3.22 6.73 -13.64
N GLN A 226 3.73 7.76 -14.28
CA GLN A 226 4.74 7.61 -15.34
C GLN A 226 6.04 7.00 -14.80
N GLY A 227 6.49 7.45 -13.63
CA GLY A 227 7.66 6.92 -12.94
C GLY A 227 7.51 5.44 -12.62
N TRP A 228 6.33 5.03 -12.13
CA TRP A 228 5.99 3.64 -11.86
C TRP A 228 6.22 2.74 -13.10
N PHE A 229 5.62 3.06 -14.24
CA PHE A 229 5.76 2.23 -15.45
C PHE A 229 7.17 2.27 -16.04
N LYS A 230 7.92 3.38 -15.85
CA LYS A 230 9.35 3.43 -16.20
C LYS A 230 10.16 2.49 -15.31
N ALA A 231 9.87 2.42 -14.01
CA ALA A 231 10.54 1.51 -13.09
C ALA A 231 10.24 0.04 -13.43
N LEU A 232 8.99 -0.32 -13.75
CA LEU A 232 8.67 -1.68 -14.23
C LEU A 232 9.44 -2.04 -15.50
N THR A 233 9.59 -1.08 -16.42
CA THR A 233 10.40 -1.26 -17.64
C THR A 233 11.88 -1.45 -17.30
N GLN A 234 12.42 -0.68 -16.34
CA GLN A 234 13.80 -0.81 -15.86
C GLN A 234 14.03 -2.18 -15.22
N MET A 235 13.12 -2.65 -14.36
CA MET A 235 13.22 -3.97 -13.73
C MET A 235 13.29 -5.10 -14.77
N LYS A 236 12.58 -4.96 -15.87
CA LYS A 236 12.59 -5.92 -16.96
C LYS A 236 13.89 -5.86 -17.79
N ASN A 237 14.38 -4.66 -18.11
CA ASN A 237 15.52 -4.45 -19.01
C ASN A 237 16.86 -4.57 -18.29
N GLU A 238 16.92 -4.11 -17.02
CA GLU A 238 18.12 -4.08 -16.19
C GLU A 238 17.84 -4.76 -14.83
N PRO A 239 17.51 -6.06 -14.82
CA PRO A 239 17.09 -6.75 -13.60
C PRO A 239 18.18 -6.74 -12.53
N LYS A 240 19.47 -6.86 -12.92
CA LYS A 240 20.56 -6.91 -11.95
C LYS A 240 20.62 -5.63 -11.11
N SER A 241 20.71 -4.47 -11.74
CA SER A 241 20.81 -3.18 -11.02
C SER A 241 19.54 -2.88 -10.24
N SER A 242 18.38 -3.23 -10.78
CA SER A 242 17.08 -3.05 -10.11
C SER A 242 16.99 -3.88 -8.84
N PHE A 243 17.33 -5.17 -8.89
CA PHE A 243 17.27 -6.04 -7.71
C PHE A 243 18.43 -5.80 -6.73
N ASP A 244 19.59 -5.32 -7.16
CA ASP A 244 20.65 -4.85 -6.25
C ASP A 244 20.15 -3.66 -5.41
N PHE A 245 19.43 -2.70 -6.02
CA PHE A 245 18.81 -1.56 -5.33
C PHE A 245 17.73 -2.01 -4.35
N ILE A 246 16.76 -2.81 -4.81
CA ILE A 246 15.64 -3.31 -3.99
C ILE A 246 16.17 -4.12 -2.80
N ALA A 247 17.15 -4.99 -3.02
CA ALA A 247 17.79 -5.80 -1.96
C ALA A 247 18.40 -4.93 -0.87
N SER A 248 19.09 -3.84 -1.27
CA SER A 248 19.68 -2.89 -0.32
C SER A 248 18.61 -2.23 0.57
N ARG A 249 17.47 -1.85 -0.01
CA ARG A 249 16.36 -1.26 0.74
C ARG A 249 15.69 -2.26 1.69
N MET A 250 15.41 -3.46 1.19
CA MET A 250 14.76 -4.53 1.95
C MET A 250 15.70 -5.23 2.95
N LYS A 251 17.01 -4.93 2.92
CA LYS A 251 18.05 -5.56 3.75
C LYS A 251 18.10 -7.08 3.61
N ILE A 252 17.99 -7.55 2.38
CA ILE A 252 18.08 -8.95 1.95
C ILE A 252 19.09 -9.07 0.81
N THR A 253 19.39 -10.29 0.38
CA THR A 253 20.28 -10.51 -0.78
C THR A 253 19.57 -10.20 -2.10
N PRO A 254 20.28 -9.90 -3.20
CA PRO A 254 19.67 -9.69 -4.51
C PRO A 254 18.86 -10.90 -5.02
N SER A 255 19.26 -12.13 -4.66
CA SER A 255 18.48 -13.33 -4.98
C SER A 255 17.16 -13.34 -4.24
N GLU A 256 17.17 -13.11 -2.92
CA GLU A 256 15.96 -13.03 -2.10
C GLU A 256 15.03 -11.90 -2.55
N ALA A 257 15.60 -10.74 -2.94
CA ALA A 257 14.82 -9.64 -3.49
C ALA A 257 14.11 -10.03 -4.80
N LYS A 258 14.79 -10.77 -5.68
CA LYS A 258 14.16 -11.31 -6.89
C LYS A 258 13.09 -12.35 -6.56
N ASP A 259 13.37 -13.23 -5.61
CA ASP A 259 12.47 -14.30 -5.20
C ASP A 259 11.22 -13.76 -4.49
N SER A 260 11.31 -12.58 -3.83
CA SER A 260 10.17 -11.92 -3.19
C SER A 260 9.09 -11.45 -4.19
N TYR A 261 9.41 -11.39 -5.48
CA TYR A 261 8.41 -11.15 -6.54
C TYR A 261 7.75 -12.43 -7.06
N ILE A 262 8.18 -13.61 -6.63
CA ILE A 262 7.46 -14.86 -6.88
C ILE A 262 6.16 -14.79 -6.06
N GLY A 263 5.02 -14.85 -6.73
CA GLY A 263 3.72 -14.67 -6.08
C GLY A 263 3.22 -13.23 -6.05
N LEU A 264 3.87 -12.31 -6.81
CA LEU A 264 3.36 -10.97 -7.10
C LEU A 264 3.11 -10.80 -8.60
N SER A 265 1.93 -10.35 -8.94
CA SER A 265 1.58 -9.90 -10.29
C SER A 265 1.58 -8.37 -10.30
N LEU A 266 2.49 -7.77 -11.08
CA LEU A 266 2.58 -6.32 -11.27
C LEU A 266 1.87 -5.96 -12.58
N PRO A 267 0.65 -5.38 -12.55
CA PRO A 267 -0.15 -5.16 -13.74
C PRO A 267 0.48 -4.16 -14.70
N SER A 268 0.46 -4.49 -15.99
CA SER A 268 0.87 -3.57 -17.07
C SER A 268 -0.03 -2.33 -17.13
N LEU A 269 0.37 -1.34 -17.91
CA LEU A 269 -0.45 -0.15 -18.17
C LEU A 269 -1.82 -0.55 -18.78
N GLU A 270 -1.85 -1.48 -19.72
CA GLU A 270 -3.07 -1.96 -20.35
C GLU A 270 -3.98 -2.66 -19.34
N ALA A 271 -3.39 -3.48 -18.46
CA ALA A 271 -4.13 -4.13 -17.39
C ALA A 271 -4.71 -3.11 -16.41
N ASN A 272 -3.94 -2.10 -16.00
CA ASN A 272 -4.42 -1.00 -15.16
C ASN A 272 -5.58 -0.25 -15.82
N LYS A 273 -5.46 0.11 -17.11
CA LYS A 273 -6.56 0.72 -17.87
C LYS A 273 -7.82 -0.14 -17.85
N ALA A 274 -7.69 -1.45 -18.04
CA ALA A 274 -8.83 -2.37 -18.00
C ALA A 274 -9.47 -2.49 -16.61
N MET A 275 -8.68 -2.41 -15.54
CA MET A 275 -9.19 -2.50 -14.16
C MET A 275 -9.87 -1.22 -13.69
N LEU A 276 -9.36 -0.06 -14.09
CA LEU A 276 -9.80 1.24 -13.60
C LEU A 276 -10.78 1.98 -14.51
N SER A 277 -11.03 1.48 -15.75
CA SER A 277 -11.85 2.17 -16.75
C SER A 277 -13.04 1.35 -17.22
N ALA A 278 -14.06 2.08 -17.73
CA ALA A 278 -15.18 1.47 -18.44
C ALA A 278 -14.72 0.75 -19.73
N PRO A 279 -15.41 -0.28 -20.18
CA PRO A 279 -16.63 -0.87 -19.60
C PRO A 279 -16.32 -1.98 -18.59
N THR A 280 -15.08 -2.30 -18.34
CA THR A 280 -14.69 -3.50 -17.58
C THR A 280 -14.77 -3.31 -16.08
N PHE A 281 -14.21 -2.21 -15.52
CA PHE A 281 -14.17 -1.92 -14.08
C PHE A 281 -14.02 -3.19 -13.21
N THR A 282 -13.02 -4.05 -13.56
CA THR A 282 -12.91 -5.35 -12.88
C THR A 282 -12.58 -5.20 -11.40
N LEU A 283 -11.87 -4.12 -11.04
CA LEU A 283 -11.53 -3.81 -9.65
C LEU A 283 -12.77 -3.51 -8.79
N GLU A 284 -13.81 -2.87 -9.37
CA GLU A 284 -15.07 -2.59 -8.65
C GLU A 284 -15.72 -3.89 -8.15
N LYS A 285 -15.75 -4.93 -8.99
CA LYS A 285 -16.30 -6.23 -8.59
C LYS A 285 -15.49 -6.88 -7.46
N THR A 286 -14.17 -6.73 -7.49
CA THR A 286 -13.31 -7.21 -6.39
C THR A 286 -13.61 -6.44 -5.11
N PHE A 287 -13.71 -5.12 -5.19
CA PHE A 287 -14.05 -4.26 -4.05
C PHE A 287 -15.39 -4.64 -3.42
N ASP A 288 -16.42 -4.89 -4.23
CA ASP A 288 -17.74 -5.32 -3.74
C ASP A 288 -17.67 -6.68 -3.03
N ARG A 289 -16.91 -7.63 -3.60
CA ARG A 289 -16.70 -8.95 -3.00
C ARG A 289 -15.97 -8.86 -1.66
N LEU A 290 -14.89 -8.07 -1.58
CA LEU A 290 -14.16 -7.82 -0.35
C LEU A 290 -15.07 -7.17 0.70
N THR A 291 -15.80 -6.14 0.31
CA THR A 291 -16.76 -5.44 1.18
C THR A 291 -17.78 -6.42 1.78
N GLN A 292 -18.32 -7.32 0.97
CA GLN A 292 -19.31 -8.30 1.46
C GLN A 292 -18.66 -9.29 2.43
N HIS A 293 -17.45 -9.77 2.14
CA HIS A 293 -16.72 -10.64 3.07
C HIS A 293 -16.41 -9.92 4.39
N MET A 294 -15.91 -8.70 4.34
CA MET A 294 -15.58 -7.92 5.53
C MET A 294 -16.79 -7.64 6.43
N LYS A 295 -17.99 -7.45 5.84
CA LYS A 295 -19.25 -7.38 6.59
C LYS A 295 -19.58 -8.71 7.28
N ASN A 296 -19.47 -9.81 6.57
CA ASN A 296 -19.82 -11.15 7.06
C ASN A 296 -18.89 -11.59 8.20
N SER A 297 -17.61 -11.23 8.12
CA SER A 297 -16.58 -11.55 9.12
C SER A 297 -16.51 -10.55 10.29
N GLY A 298 -17.29 -9.45 10.23
CA GLY A 298 -17.31 -8.43 11.28
C GLY A 298 -16.10 -7.48 11.26
N LEU A 299 -15.34 -7.45 10.16
CA LEU A 299 -14.25 -6.50 9.96
C LEU A 299 -14.75 -5.07 9.73
N ILE A 300 -15.96 -4.93 9.19
CA ILE A 300 -16.69 -3.66 9.06
C ILE A 300 -18.15 -3.81 9.51
N LEU A 301 -18.81 -2.67 9.75
CA LEU A 301 -20.22 -2.68 10.18
C LEU A 301 -21.14 -3.16 9.05
N PRO A 302 -22.10 -4.05 9.32
CA PRO A 302 -23.01 -4.59 8.29
C PRO A 302 -23.85 -3.52 7.58
N ALA A 303 -24.19 -2.42 8.26
CA ALA A 303 -25.03 -1.34 7.74
C ALA A 303 -24.28 -0.39 6.79
N THR A 304 -22.96 -0.42 6.73
CA THR A 304 -22.17 0.45 5.85
C THR A 304 -22.28 0.01 4.38
N ASN A 305 -22.14 0.95 3.48
CA ASN A 305 -22.10 0.68 2.03
C ASN A 305 -20.94 1.45 1.41
N PRO A 306 -19.69 1.04 1.71
CA PRO A 306 -18.50 1.69 1.18
C PRO A 306 -18.49 1.60 -0.35
N LYS A 307 -17.95 2.62 -1.01
CA LYS A 307 -17.77 2.65 -2.46
C LYS A 307 -16.37 3.12 -2.78
N ALA A 308 -15.72 2.44 -3.71
CA ALA A 308 -14.47 2.90 -4.29
C ALA A 308 -14.76 3.80 -5.49
N MET A 309 -14.01 4.89 -5.62
CA MET A 309 -13.96 5.67 -6.85
C MET A 309 -12.71 5.28 -7.62
N LEU A 310 -12.91 4.87 -8.87
CA LEU A 310 -11.82 4.48 -9.76
C LEU A 310 -11.52 5.64 -10.70
N ASN A 311 -10.25 6.02 -10.82
CA ASN A 311 -9.83 7.12 -11.66
C ASN A 311 -8.61 6.72 -12.50
N SER A 312 -8.80 6.58 -13.80
CA SER A 312 -7.75 6.22 -14.76
C SER A 312 -7.13 7.43 -15.50
N GLN A 313 -7.56 8.66 -15.17
CA GLN A 313 -7.15 9.86 -15.94
C GLN A 313 -5.65 10.16 -15.86
N PHE A 314 -4.96 9.72 -14.82
CA PHE A 314 -3.53 9.96 -14.60
C PHE A 314 -2.65 8.86 -15.23
N LEU A 315 -3.25 7.79 -15.75
CA LEU A 315 -2.50 6.73 -16.44
C LEU A 315 -1.92 7.26 -17.76
N PRO A 316 -0.65 6.98 -18.06
CA PRO A 316 0.00 7.45 -19.28
C PRO A 316 -0.58 6.92 -20.59
#